data_3ae0b3e872a3c328c886ca931769f8a1
#
_entry.id   3ae0b3e872a3c328c886ca931769f8a1
#
_cell.length_a   1.000
_cell.length_b   1.000
_cell.length_c   1.000
_cell.angle_alpha   90.00
_cell.angle_beta   90.00
_cell.angle_gamma   90.00
#
_symmetry.space_group_name_H-M   'P 1'
#
loop_
_entity.id
_entity.type
_entity.pdbx_description
1 polymer ?
#
loop_
_entity_poly.entity_id
_entity_poly.type
_entity_poly.pdbx_seq_one_letter_code
_entity_poly.pdbx_strand_id
1 'polypeptide(L)'
;AEDLQSTAPKGAGPFFRINGALPADAVILACGGKASPQHGSDGSGYGLLRALHIPVTEVFPSLVQITTEPKRVKALKGMRVHAEISLSAGRETLASQRGEIQFTEFGLSGIAAMQLSRFVSLEKGRRMEAVLDLLPAFSHGQAADYLAGRIRHNPELAAEHLLTGLLPKRVGQVLLKQAGIDLLSRPIGSLQKAEIGAVAGLLKGWRFPATGTRGFSAAQVTIGGAQRAAFQPETMEALSQPGFYAAGEVLDVDAGCGGFNLQWAWSSGRLAGRSAAQKLIKGQAAG
;
A
#
# COMPACT_ATOMS: atom_id res chain seq x y z
N ALA A 1 -26.00 -3.27 -7.90
CA ALA A 1 -26.77 -2.80 -9.05
C ALA A 1 -25.90 -2.95 -10.29
N GLU A 2 -26.46 -3.42 -11.39
CA GLU A 2 -25.78 -3.52 -12.70
C GLU A 2 -26.04 -2.29 -13.55
N ASP A 3 -27.18 -1.61 -13.32
CA ASP A 3 -27.59 -0.40 -13.99
C ASP A 3 -28.24 0.59 -13.01
N LEU A 4 -28.00 1.87 -13.20
CA LEU A 4 -28.59 2.96 -12.45
C LEU A 4 -28.89 4.13 -13.38
N GLN A 5 -30.14 4.47 -13.54
CA GLN A 5 -30.62 5.56 -14.39
C GLN A 5 -31.23 6.65 -13.51
N SER A 6 -30.87 7.91 -13.79
CA SER A 6 -31.57 9.07 -13.25
C SER A 6 -32.78 9.37 -14.13
N THR A 7 -33.96 9.27 -13.57
CA THR A 7 -35.19 9.65 -14.26
C THR A 7 -35.84 10.79 -13.49
N ALA A 8 -35.74 12.01 -13.96
CA ALA A 8 -36.44 13.15 -13.37
C ALA A 8 -37.75 13.40 -14.15
N PRO A 9 -38.94 13.12 -13.62
CA PRO A 9 -40.18 13.66 -14.17
C PRO A 9 -40.17 15.18 -14.02
N LYS A 10 -40.68 15.88 -15.01
CA LYS A 10 -40.90 17.36 -14.88
C LYS A 10 -41.76 17.64 -13.67
N GLY A 11 -41.19 18.27 -12.63
CA GLY A 11 -41.89 18.74 -11.43
C GLY A 11 -41.80 17.86 -10.18
N ALA A 12 -41.17 16.67 -10.22
CA ALA A 12 -40.85 15.89 -9.03
C ALA A 12 -39.36 15.90 -8.78
N GLY A 13 -38.90 15.74 -7.52
CA GLY A 13 -37.49 15.63 -7.15
C GLY A 13 -36.77 14.51 -7.86
N PRO A 14 -35.45 14.35 -7.62
CA PRO A 14 -34.65 13.35 -8.30
C PRO A 14 -35.19 11.95 -8.02
N PHE A 15 -35.43 11.22 -9.09
CA PHE A 15 -35.93 9.86 -9.05
C PHE A 15 -34.95 8.95 -9.76
N PHE A 16 -34.62 7.84 -9.15
CA PHE A 16 -33.69 6.85 -9.71
C PHE A 16 -34.42 5.56 -10.02
N ARG A 17 -33.96 4.86 -11.03
CA ARG A 17 -34.38 3.50 -11.37
C ARG A 17 -33.19 2.58 -11.32
N ILE A 18 -33.21 1.60 -10.43
CA ILE A 18 -32.14 0.64 -10.21
C ILE A 18 -32.48 -0.63 -11.00
N ASN A 19 -31.55 -1.09 -11.84
CA ASN A 19 -31.69 -2.26 -12.72
C ASN A 19 -32.99 -2.19 -13.58
N GLY A 20 -33.37 -0.99 -14.04
CA GLY A 20 -34.56 -0.77 -14.85
C GLY A 20 -35.91 -1.02 -14.14
N ALA A 21 -35.91 -1.55 -12.91
CA ALA A 21 -37.09 -2.05 -12.22
C ALA A 21 -37.42 -1.33 -10.91
N LEU A 22 -36.45 -1.07 -10.06
CA LEU A 22 -36.68 -0.56 -8.70
C LEU A 22 -36.63 0.98 -8.68
N PRO A 23 -37.74 1.67 -8.40
CA PRO A 23 -37.73 3.10 -8.18
C PRO A 23 -37.13 3.45 -6.82
N ALA A 24 -36.39 4.56 -6.75
CA ALA A 24 -35.79 5.07 -5.52
C ALA A 24 -35.75 6.60 -5.52
N ASP A 25 -36.11 7.23 -4.42
CA ASP A 25 -36.07 8.68 -4.22
C ASP A 25 -34.68 9.17 -3.85
N ALA A 26 -33.87 8.29 -3.29
CA ALA A 26 -32.44 8.54 -3.02
C ALA A 26 -31.63 7.25 -3.17
N VAL A 27 -30.36 7.38 -3.58
CA VAL A 27 -29.41 6.27 -3.73
C VAL A 27 -28.12 6.61 -3.01
N ILE A 28 -27.61 5.65 -2.23
CA ILE A 28 -26.27 5.73 -1.62
C ILE A 28 -25.41 4.64 -2.22
N LEU A 29 -24.38 5.02 -2.98
CA LEU A 29 -23.41 4.10 -3.54
C LEU A 29 -22.29 3.85 -2.51
N ALA A 30 -22.25 2.63 -1.96
CA ALA A 30 -21.30 2.21 -0.93
C ALA A 30 -20.65 0.86 -1.28
N CYS A 31 -20.31 0.65 -2.56
CA CYS A 31 -19.84 -0.62 -3.12
C CYS A 31 -18.34 -0.89 -2.91
N GLY A 32 -17.61 0.02 -2.26
CA GLY A 32 -16.16 -0.07 -2.12
C GLY A 32 -15.41 0.28 -3.41
N GLY A 33 -14.11 -0.02 -3.43
CA GLY A 33 -13.21 0.24 -4.55
C GLY A 33 -13.05 -0.97 -5.48
N LYS A 34 -11.79 -1.27 -5.83
CA LYS A 34 -11.39 -2.41 -6.68
C LYS A 34 -10.42 -3.36 -5.99
N ALA A 35 -9.97 -3.02 -4.77
CA ALA A 35 -9.06 -3.85 -4.00
C ALA A 35 -9.74 -5.11 -3.50
N SER A 36 -9.02 -6.24 -3.54
CA SER A 36 -9.51 -7.55 -3.08
C SER A 36 -10.87 -7.95 -3.67
N PRO A 37 -11.01 -8.02 -5.00
CA PRO A 37 -12.31 -8.23 -5.68
C PRO A 37 -13.00 -9.52 -5.29
N GLN A 38 -12.28 -10.51 -4.75
CA GLN A 38 -12.84 -11.75 -4.19
C GLN A 38 -13.80 -11.52 -3.02
N HIS A 39 -13.81 -10.32 -2.42
CA HIS A 39 -14.72 -9.93 -1.35
C HIS A 39 -15.92 -9.10 -1.85
N GLY A 40 -16.07 -8.95 -3.17
CA GLY A 40 -17.23 -8.30 -3.80
C GLY A 40 -17.00 -6.85 -4.28
N SER A 41 -15.86 -6.21 -3.95
CA SER A 41 -15.52 -4.88 -4.47
C SER A 41 -14.63 -5.01 -5.71
N ASP A 42 -15.27 -5.11 -6.87
CA ASP A 42 -14.62 -5.37 -8.16
C ASP A 42 -14.40 -4.11 -9.01
N GLY A 43 -14.85 -2.95 -8.52
CA GLY A 43 -14.80 -1.67 -9.22
C GLY A 43 -15.99 -1.41 -10.15
N SER A 44 -17.03 -2.25 -10.15
CA SER A 44 -18.26 -2.06 -10.96
C SER A 44 -18.97 -0.74 -10.66
N GLY A 45 -18.91 -0.26 -9.41
CA GLY A 45 -19.44 1.05 -9.03
C GLY A 45 -18.89 2.23 -9.80
N TYR A 46 -17.67 2.15 -10.30
CA TYR A 46 -17.10 3.21 -11.15
C TYR A 46 -17.80 3.31 -12.52
N GLY A 47 -18.34 2.20 -13.00
CA GLY A 47 -19.21 2.17 -14.20
C GLY A 47 -20.50 2.95 -13.98
N LEU A 48 -21.16 2.74 -12.84
CA LEU A 48 -22.38 3.45 -12.45
C LEU A 48 -22.15 4.97 -12.32
N LEU A 49 -21.04 5.35 -11.70
CA LEU A 49 -20.67 6.77 -11.57
C LEU A 49 -20.48 7.45 -12.93
N ARG A 50 -19.79 6.78 -13.86
CA ARG A 50 -19.57 7.32 -15.22
C ARG A 50 -20.89 7.41 -16.00
N ALA A 51 -21.81 6.46 -15.83
CA ALA A 51 -23.14 6.51 -16.45
C ALA A 51 -23.96 7.70 -15.92
N LEU A 52 -23.74 8.14 -14.68
CA LEU A 52 -24.31 9.34 -14.10
C LEU A 52 -23.49 10.62 -14.36
N HIS A 53 -22.50 10.56 -15.26
CA HIS A 53 -21.58 11.67 -15.55
C HIS A 53 -20.80 12.22 -14.33
N ILE A 54 -20.60 11.39 -13.30
CA ILE A 54 -19.78 11.72 -12.14
C ILE A 54 -18.32 11.36 -12.48
N PRO A 55 -17.38 12.31 -12.39
CA PRO A 55 -16.00 12.07 -12.78
C PRO A 55 -15.31 11.09 -11.83
N VAL A 56 -14.55 10.16 -12.43
CA VAL A 56 -13.78 9.12 -11.73
C VAL A 56 -12.32 9.22 -12.15
N THR A 57 -11.42 9.35 -11.18
CA THR A 57 -9.97 9.33 -11.41
C THR A 57 -9.48 7.91 -11.77
N GLU A 58 -8.30 7.81 -12.36
CA GLU A 58 -7.68 6.50 -12.59
C GLU A 58 -7.44 5.80 -11.25
N VAL A 59 -7.69 4.48 -11.22
CA VAL A 59 -7.59 3.68 -9.99
C VAL A 59 -6.35 2.81 -10.00
N PHE A 60 -5.68 2.72 -8.83
CA PHE A 60 -4.46 1.94 -8.64
C PHE A 60 -4.54 1.12 -7.35
N PRO A 61 -3.84 -0.04 -7.29
CA PRO A 61 -3.74 -0.81 -6.05
C PRO A 61 -2.81 -0.12 -5.05
N SER A 62 -3.19 -0.12 -3.77
CA SER A 62 -2.40 0.40 -2.65
C SER A 62 -2.43 -0.56 -1.47
N LEU A 63 -1.52 -0.35 -0.51
CA LEU A 63 -1.29 -1.25 0.62
C LEU A 63 -1.17 -2.71 0.13
N VAL A 64 -0.27 -2.90 -0.81
CA VAL A 64 -0.04 -4.15 -1.53
C VAL A 64 1.45 -4.49 -1.55
N GLN A 65 1.80 -5.75 -1.72
CA GLN A 65 3.20 -6.18 -1.81
C GLN A 65 3.90 -5.54 -3.01
N ILE A 66 5.12 -5.04 -2.79
CA ILE A 66 6.02 -4.57 -3.85
C ILE A 66 6.73 -5.79 -4.44
N THR A 67 6.63 -5.98 -5.75
CA THR A 67 7.32 -7.07 -6.44
C THR A 67 8.77 -6.71 -6.75
N THR A 68 9.65 -7.71 -6.71
CA THR A 68 11.05 -7.61 -7.10
C THR A 68 11.48 -8.84 -7.90
N GLU A 69 12.72 -8.89 -8.35
CA GLU A 69 13.28 -10.07 -9.00
C GLU A 69 13.24 -11.27 -8.04
N PRO A 70 12.56 -12.40 -8.39
CA PRO A 70 12.39 -13.55 -7.49
C PRO A 70 13.71 -14.12 -6.96
N LYS A 71 14.77 -14.10 -7.77
CA LYS A 71 16.11 -14.56 -7.36
C LYS A 71 16.66 -13.85 -6.13
N ARG A 72 16.23 -12.59 -5.88
CA ARG A 72 16.71 -11.77 -4.77
C ARG A 72 16.02 -12.13 -3.45
N VAL A 73 14.81 -12.63 -3.49
CA VAL A 73 13.99 -12.89 -2.30
C VAL A 73 13.69 -14.37 -2.04
N LYS A 74 13.86 -15.25 -3.04
CA LYS A 74 13.55 -16.69 -2.94
C LYS A 74 14.17 -17.34 -1.71
N ALA A 75 15.44 -17.05 -1.42
CA ALA A 75 16.14 -17.59 -0.26
C ALA A 75 15.65 -17.00 1.07
N LEU A 76 14.91 -15.90 1.05
CA LEU A 76 14.41 -15.15 2.21
C LEU A 76 12.92 -15.36 2.47
N LYS A 77 12.22 -16.12 1.60
CA LYS A 77 10.77 -16.33 1.71
C LYS A 77 10.35 -16.69 3.14
N GLY A 78 9.38 -15.94 3.68
CA GLY A 78 8.82 -16.10 5.01
C GLY A 78 9.61 -15.40 6.12
N MET A 79 10.81 -14.90 5.84
CA MET A 79 11.61 -14.17 6.83
C MET A 79 11.06 -12.76 7.06
N ARG A 80 11.25 -12.26 8.29
CA ARG A 80 10.86 -10.91 8.70
C ARG A 80 12.06 -10.19 9.32
N VAL A 81 12.16 -8.89 9.07
CA VAL A 81 13.17 -8.01 9.66
C VAL A 81 12.54 -6.67 10.04
N HIS A 82 13.04 -6.04 11.08
CA HIS A 82 12.76 -4.63 11.33
C HIS A 82 13.81 -3.78 10.60
N ALA A 83 13.35 -2.85 9.79
CA ALA A 83 14.21 -2.03 8.96
C ALA A 83 13.58 -0.65 8.70
N GLU A 84 14.38 0.28 8.24
CA GLU A 84 13.89 1.40 7.46
C GLU A 84 13.92 1.00 5.98
N ILE A 85 12.80 1.12 5.30
CA ILE A 85 12.69 0.93 3.87
C ILE A 85 12.48 2.29 3.21
N SER A 86 13.28 2.61 2.21
CA SER A 86 13.07 3.76 1.33
C SER A 86 12.82 3.30 -0.10
N LEU A 87 11.97 4.02 -0.80
CA LEU A 87 11.76 3.84 -2.23
C LEU A 87 12.50 4.97 -2.96
N SER A 88 13.44 4.61 -3.83
CA SER A 88 14.24 5.57 -4.58
C SER A 88 14.10 5.38 -6.09
N ALA A 89 14.18 6.49 -6.82
CA ALA A 89 14.23 6.53 -8.28
C ALA A 89 15.50 7.30 -8.71
N GLY A 90 16.53 6.58 -9.09
CA GLY A 90 17.86 7.14 -9.31
C GLY A 90 18.46 7.69 -8.00
N ARG A 91 18.68 9.01 -7.94
CA ARG A 91 19.21 9.70 -6.74
C ARG A 91 18.12 10.27 -5.82
N GLU A 92 16.89 10.27 -6.27
CA GLU A 92 15.75 10.82 -5.52
C GLU A 92 15.18 9.75 -4.58
N THR A 93 14.98 10.07 -3.31
CA THR A 93 14.19 9.26 -2.37
C THR A 93 12.76 9.78 -2.39
N LEU A 94 11.83 8.97 -2.87
CA LEU A 94 10.41 9.33 -2.99
C LEU A 94 9.71 9.30 -1.65
N ALA A 95 9.99 8.27 -0.85
CA ALA A 95 9.43 8.11 0.49
C ALA A 95 10.23 7.10 1.29
N SER A 96 10.11 7.15 2.63
CA SER A 96 10.65 6.15 3.54
C SER A 96 9.65 5.79 4.63
N GLN A 97 9.77 4.57 5.15
CA GLN A 97 8.98 4.05 6.26
C GLN A 97 9.84 3.14 7.13
N ARG A 98 9.60 3.16 8.45
CA ARG A 98 10.27 2.27 9.39
C ARG A 98 9.28 1.26 9.95
N GLY A 99 9.67 -0.01 10.00
CA GLY A 99 8.81 -1.05 10.54
C GLY A 99 9.24 -2.46 10.14
N GLU A 100 8.35 -3.41 10.35
CA GLU A 100 8.55 -4.79 9.93
C GLU A 100 8.43 -4.92 8.41
N ILE A 101 9.41 -5.57 7.80
CA ILE A 101 9.45 -5.98 6.40
C ILE A 101 9.38 -7.51 6.36
N GLN A 102 8.49 -8.04 5.54
CA GLN A 102 8.38 -9.47 5.28
C GLN A 102 8.84 -9.77 3.86
N PHE A 103 9.78 -10.70 3.73
CA PHE A 103 10.18 -11.24 2.43
C PHE A 103 9.18 -12.31 1.98
N THR A 104 8.65 -12.16 0.78
CA THR A 104 7.76 -13.14 0.13
C THR A 104 8.45 -13.76 -1.08
N GLU A 105 7.81 -14.71 -1.73
CA GLU A 105 8.34 -15.28 -2.99
C GLU A 105 8.32 -14.29 -4.16
N PHE A 106 7.51 -13.23 -4.06
CA PHE A 106 7.34 -12.22 -5.11
C PHE A 106 8.10 -10.92 -4.82
N GLY A 107 8.45 -10.64 -3.55
CA GLY A 107 9.06 -9.36 -3.19
C GLY A 107 8.91 -9.03 -1.71
N LEU A 108 8.65 -7.76 -1.43
CA LEU A 108 8.60 -7.19 -0.09
C LEU A 108 7.16 -6.90 0.34
N SER A 109 6.82 -7.33 1.54
CA SER A 109 5.55 -7.13 2.22
C SER A 109 5.81 -6.58 3.64
N GLY A 110 4.79 -6.54 4.47
CA GLY A 110 4.82 -5.89 5.77
C GLY A 110 4.35 -4.44 5.68
N ILE A 111 3.90 -3.88 6.80
CA ILE A 111 3.22 -2.58 6.81
C ILE A 111 4.08 -1.49 6.16
N ALA A 112 5.38 -1.42 6.50
CA ALA A 112 6.26 -0.39 5.98
C ALA A 112 6.44 -0.48 4.45
N ALA A 113 6.64 -1.67 3.89
CA ALA A 113 6.74 -1.86 2.44
C ALA A 113 5.41 -1.57 1.73
N MET A 114 4.29 -2.03 2.32
CA MET A 114 2.97 -1.85 1.72
C MET A 114 2.55 -0.37 1.68
N GLN A 115 2.92 0.44 2.66
CA GLN A 115 2.67 1.89 2.61
C GLN A 115 3.41 2.58 1.46
N LEU A 116 4.60 2.09 1.09
CA LEU A 116 5.36 2.62 -0.04
C LEU A 116 4.84 2.16 -1.40
N SER A 117 4.02 1.12 -1.46
CA SER A 117 3.50 0.54 -2.70
C SER A 117 2.71 1.54 -3.56
N ARG A 118 2.10 2.56 -2.94
CA ARG A 118 1.38 3.61 -3.66
C ARG A 118 2.25 4.33 -4.69
N PHE A 119 3.50 4.63 -4.34
CA PHE A 119 4.43 5.30 -5.26
C PHE A 119 4.78 4.40 -6.43
N VAL A 120 4.95 3.09 -6.19
CA VAL A 120 5.19 2.11 -7.25
C VAL A 120 4.00 1.99 -8.19
N SER A 121 2.78 2.05 -7.65
CA SER A 121 1.54 1.97 -8.43
C SER A 121 1.28 3.21 -9.27
N LEU A 122 1.54 4.41 -8.72
CA LEU A 122 1.28 5.69 -9.38
C LEU A 122 2.32 6.02 -10.45
N GLU A 123 3.60 5.69 -10.24
CA GLU A 123 4.68 6.04 -11.16
C GLU A 123 5.07 4.87 -12.07
N LYS A 124 4.09 4.35 -12.83
CA LYS A 124 4.30 3.26 -13.78
C LYS A 124 5.41 3.59 -14.78
N GLY A 125 6.31 2.62 -14.98
CA GLY A 125 7.41 2.73 -15.95
C GLY A 125 8.66 3.46 -15.42
N ARG A 126 8.61 4.09 -14.25
CA ARG A 126 9.79 4.65 -13.61
C ARG A 126 10.61 3.54 -12.95
N ARG A 127 11.92 3.52 -13.21
CA ARG A 127 12.82 2.58 -12.53
C ARG A 127 12.97 2.97 -11.06
N MET A 128 12.58 2.10 -10.17
CA MET A 128 12.62 2.31 -8.72
C MET A 128 13.31 1.16 -8.02
N GLU A 129 13.89 1.45 -6.87
CA GLU A 129 14.48 0.47 -5.96
C GLU A 129 13.94 0.67 -4.55
N ALA A 130 13.57 -0.44 -3.92
CA ALA A 130 13.38 -0.49 -2.47
C ALA A 130 14.74 -0.72 -1.82
N VAL A 131 15.15 0.17 -0.92
CA VAL A 131 16.43 0.12 -0.22
C VAL A 131 16.15 -0.10 1.25
N LEU A 132 16.68 -1.19 1.81
CA LEU A 132 16.53 -1.52 3.22
C LEU A 132 17.76 -1.08 4.01
N ASP A 133 17.55 -0.29 5.05
CA ASP A 133 18.49 -0.05 6.13
C ASP A 133 18.10 -0.96 7.31
N LEU A 134 18.89 -2.01 7.53
CA LEU A 134 18.66 -3.01 8.57
C LEU A 134 19.15 -2.57 9.95
N LEU A 135 19.90 -1.47 10.01
CA LEU A 135 20.44 -0.87 11.24
C LEU A 135 20.19 0.65 11.27
N PRO A 136 18.93 1.11 11.27
CA PRO A 136 18.62 2.53 11.14
C PRO A 136 19.10 3.40 12.31
N ALA A 137 19.45 2.80 13.45
CA ALA A 137 20.03 3.50 14.58
C ALA A 137 21.56 3.76 14.43
N PHE A 138 22.22 3.12 13.47
CA PHE A 138 23.65 3.26 13.24
C PHE A 138 23.92 4.09 11.98
N SER A 139 24.94 4.94 12.03
CA SER A 139 25.58 5.45 10.82
C SER A 139 26.33 4.34 10.10
N HIS A 140 26.72 4.57 8.84
CA HIS A 140 27.53 3.61 8.09
C HIS A 140 28.84 3.26 8.79
N GLY A 141 29.54 4.28 9.35
CA GLY A 141 30.76 4.10 10.12
C GLY A 141 30.54 3.27 11.38
N GLN A 142 29.50 3.58 12.15
CA GLN A 142 29.15 2.84 13.37
C GLN A 142 28.82 1.37 13.07
N ALA A 143 28.16 1.06 11.96
CA ALA A 143 27.89 -0.33 11.55
C ALA A 143 29.20 -1.08 11.25
N ALA A 144 30.14 -0.45 10.56
CA ALA A 144 31.46 -1.03 10.29
C ALA A 144 32.28 -1.23 11.58
N ASP A 145 32.29 -0.24 12.46
CA ASP A 145 33.00 -0.30 13.77
C ASP A 145 32.43 -1.39 14.66
N TYR A 146 31.10 -1.55 14.69
CA TYR A 146 30.44 -2.62 15.42
C TYR A 146 30.87 -4.00 14.91
N LEU A 147 30.90 -4.21 13.59
CA LEU A 147 31.37 -5.47 12.99
C LEU A 147 32.84 -5.72 13.31
N ALA A 148 33.69 -4.71 13.17
CA ALA A 148 35.11 -4.80 13.50
C ALA A 148 35.33 -5.12 14.98
N GLY A 149 34.57 -4.52 15.88
CA GLY A 149 34.60 -4.84 17.31
C GLY A 149 34.23 -6.30 17.57
N ARG A 150 33.17 -6.79 16.95
CA ARG A 150 32.72 -8.17 17.08
C ARG A 150 33.76 -9.18 16.59
N ILE A 151 34.45 -8.88 15.49
CA ILE A 151 35.51 -9.71 14.93
C ILE A 151 36.73 -9.75 15.90
N ARG A 152 37.12 -8.62 16.45
CA ARG A 152 38.24 -8.56 17.43
C ARG A 152 37.98 -9.38 18.68
N HIS A 153 36.72 -9.39 19.18
CA HIS A 153 36.40 -10.13 20.41
C HIS A 153 36.20 -11.64 20.18
N ASN A 154 35.86 -12.08 18.97
CA ASN A 154 35.56 -13.47 18.68
C ASN A 154 36.18 -13.92 17.33
N PRO A 155 37.51 -13.82 17.09
CA PRO A 155 38.11 -14.02 15.78
C PRO A 155 37.86 -15.44 15.22
N GLU A 156 37.73 -16.44 16.10
CA GLU A 156 37.52 -17.86 15.73
C GLU A 156 36.07 -18.21 15.42
N LEU A 157 35.12 -17.26 15.66
CA LEU A 157 33.70 -17.49 15.36
C LEU A 157 33.50 -17.71 13.88
N ALA A 158 32.69 -18.71 13.50
CA ALA A 158 32.36 -18.93 12.09
C ALA A 158 31.59 -17.75 11.49
N ALA A 159 31.86 -17.42 10.23
CA ALA A 159 31.28 -16.26 9.55
C ALA A 159 29.73 -16.27 9.55
N GLU A 160 29.11 -17.46 9.50
CA GLU A 160 27.63 -17.56 9.58
C GLU A 160 27.02 -16.93 10.84
N HIS A 161 27.82 -16.76 11.90
CA HIS A 161 27.40 -16.18 13.18
C HIS A 161 27.73 -14.69 13.33
N LEU A 162 28.40 -14.09 12.33
CA LEU A 162 28.80 -12.67 12.39
C LEU A 162 27.61 -11.74 12.67
N LEU A 163 26.44 -12.04 12.12
CA LEU A 163 25.21 -11.22 12.25
C LEU A 163 24.19 -11.79 13.27
N THR A 164 24.57 -12.80 14.05
CA THR A 164 23.70 -13.37 15.09
C THR A 164 23.40 -12.31 16.16
N GLY A 165 22.13 -12.19 16.55
CA GLY A 165 21.66 -11.15 17.47
C GLY A 165 21.27 -9.82 16.81
N LEU A 166 21.71 -9.57 15.56
CA LEU A 166 21.29 -8.44 14.72
C LEU A 166 20.15 -8.83 13.78
N LEU A 167 20.28 -9.98 13.13
CA LEU A 167 19.35 -10.46 12.11
C LEU A 167 18.99 -11.93 12.34
N PRO A 168 17.83 -12.39 11.84
CA PRO A 168 17.54 -13.81 11.75
C PRO A 168 18.65 -14.55 10.99
N LYS A 169 19.06 -15.73 11.47
CA LYS A 169 20.21 -16.49 10.93
C LYS A 169 20.20 -16.56 9.39
N ARG A 170 19.06 -16.94 8.81
CA ARG A 170 18.93 -17.11 7.34
C ARG A 170 19.13 -15.78 6.58
N VAL A 171 18.64 -14.67 7.12
CA VAL A 171 18.82 -13.34 6.53
C VAL A 171 20.30 -12.96 6.57
N GLY A 172 20.96 -13.17 7.72
CA GLY A 172 22.39 -12.93 7.89
C GLY A 172 23.21 -13.75 6.89
N GLN A 173 22.95 -15.06 6.75
CA GLN A 173 23.67 -15.91 5.81
C GLN A 173 23.53 -15.48 4.35
N VAL A 174 22.31 -15.06 3.93
CA VAL A 174 22.07 -14.55 2.56
C VAL A 174 22.84 -13.25 2.35
N LEU A 175 22.81 -12.34 3.33
CA LEU A 175 23.52 -11.07 3.26
C LEU A 175 25.05 -11.27 3.18
N LEU A 176 25.61 -12.16 3.99
CA LEU A 176 27.03 -12.51 3.97
C LEU A 176 27.47 -13.05 2.60
N LYS A 177 26.70 -13.97 2.01
CA LYS A 177 26.97 -14.48 0.65
C LYS A 177 26.91 -13.36 -0.40
N GLN A 178 25.94 -12.43 -0.30
CA GLN A 178 25.90 -11.29 -1.21
C GLN A 178 27.04 -10.30 -1.02
N ALA A 179 27.66 -10.27 0.17
CA ALA A 179 28.88 -9.52 0.44
C ALA A 179 30.16 -10.20 -0.09
N GLY A 180 30.03 -11.39 -0.72
CA GLY A 180 31.15 -12.16 -1.25
C GLY A 180 31.77 -13.15 -0.26
N ILE A 181 31.10 -13.43 0.87
CA ILE A 181 31.55 -14.38 1.88
C ILE A 181 30.86 -15.74 1.61
N ASP A 182 31.41 -16.52 0.68
CA ASP A 182 30.80 -17.80 0.28
C ASP A 182 31.04 -18.92 1.30
N LEU A 183 32.26 -19.00 1.88
CA LEU A 183 32.59 -20.00 2.90
C LEU A 183 32.20 -19.51 4.28
N LEU A 184 30.95 -19.80 4.67
CA LEU A 184 30.35 -19.35 5.93
C LEU A 184 30.93 -20.03 7.18
N SER A 185 31.66 -21.15 7.04
CA SER A 185 32.33 -21.86 8.14
C SER A 185 33.69 -21.26 8.51
N ARG A 186 34.27 -20.37 7.68
CA ARG A 186 35.58 -19.77 7.96
C ARG A 186 35.53 -18.84 9.18
N PRO A 187 36.61 -18.71 9.96
CA PRO A 187 36.73 -17.79 11.07
C PRO A 187 36.53 -16.34 10.65
N ILE A 188 35.78 -15.54 11.43
CA ILE A 188 35.52 -14.12 11.12
C ILE A 188 36.82 -13.28 11.20
N GLY A 189 37.81 -13.71 11.99
CA GLY A 189 39.12 -13.07 12.03
C GLY A 189 39.87 -13.11 10.69
N SER A 190 39.54 -14.01 9.77
CA SER A 190 40.10 -14.09 8.43
C SER A 190 39.44 -13.15 7.40
N LEU A 191 38.38 -12.42 7.78
CA LEU A 191 37.68 -11.54 6.87
C LEU A 191 38.51 -10.31 6.51
N GLN A 192 38.53 -10.01 5.22
CA GLN A 192 39.25 -8.84 4.68
C GLN A 192 38.44 -7.56 4.99
N LYS A 193 39.15 -6.42 5.11
CA LYS A 193 38.52 -5.12 5.32
C LYS A 193 37.48 -4.78 4.26
N ALA A 194 37.69 -5.17 3.01
CA ALA A 194 36.76 -4.98 1.91
C ALA A 194 35.44 -5.79 2.13
N GLU A 195 35.54 -7.03 2.62
CA GLU A 195 34.38 -7.89 2.91
C GLU A 195 33.55 -7.32 4.07
N ILE A 196 34.22 -6.84 5.13
CA ILE A 196 33.58 -6.18 6.27
C ILE A 196 32.85 -4.91 5.79
N GLY A 197 33.51 -4.12 4.93
CA GLY A 197 32.89 -2.94 4.30
C GLY A 197 31.66 -3.29 3.44
N ALA A 198 31.74 -4.39 2.68
CA ALA A 198 30.60 -4.87 1.87
C ALA A 198 29.41 -5.31 2.76
N VAL A 199 29.68 -6.01 3.86
CA VAL A 199 28.63 -6.39 4.85
C VAL A 199 28.00 -5.13 5.46
N ALA A 200 28.82 -4.16 5.91
CA ALA A 200 28.31 -2.90 6.47
C ALA A 200 27.48 -2.13 5.42
N GLY A 201 27.94 -2.11 4.17
CA GLY A 201 27.22 -1.49 3.05
C GLY A 201 25.85 -2.11 2.81
N LEU A 202 25.75 -3.45 2.82
CA LEU A 202 24.48 -4.15 2.66
C LEU A 202 23.57 -3.97 3.89
N LEU A 203 24.10 -3.93 5.09
CA LEU A 203 23.32 -3.65 6.31
C LEU A 203 22.67 -2.27 6.25
N LYS A 204 23.30 -1.29 5.62
CA LYS A 204 22.85 0.10 5.52
C LYS A 204 22.13 0.44 4.21
N GLY A 205 22.14 -0.45 3.22
CA GLY A 205 21.58 -0.13 1.91
C GLY A 205 21.33 -1.36 1.05
N TRP A 206 20.57 -2.33 1.55
CA TRP A 206 20.26 -3.53 0.79
C TRP A 206 19.19 -3.26 -0.26
N ARG A 207 19.57 -3.36 -1.55
CA ARG A 207 18.76 -2.89 -2.69
C ARG A 207 17.97 -4.00 -3.37
N PHE A 208 16.71 -3.72 -3.64
CA PHE A 208 15.76 -4.59 -4.35
C PHE A 208 15.08 -3.78 -5.45
N PRO A 209 15.28 -4.08 -6.74
CA PRO A 209 14.54 -3.44 -7.82
C PRO A 209 13.03 -3.58 -7.61
N ALA A 210 12.30 -2.48 -7.60
CA ALA A 210 10.84 -2.50 -7.54
C ALA A 210 10.30 -2.69 -8.96
N THR A 211 9.82 -3.91 -9.27
CA THR A 211 9.34 -4.27 -10.61
C THR A 211 7.84 -4.01 -10.80
N GLY A 212 7.14 -3.64 -9.74
CA GLY A 212 5.70 -3.38 -9.72
C GLY A 212 5.07 -3.76 -8.39
N THR A 213 3.77 -4.04 -8.42
CA THR A 213 2.99 -4.51 -7.25
C THR A 213 2.21 -5.77 -7.60
N ARG A 214 1.68 -6.46 -6.57
CA ARG A 214 0.84 -7.66 -6.75
C ARG A 214 -0.55 -7.38 -7.32
N GLY A 215 -0.85 -6.12 -7.66
CA GLY A 215 -2.11 -5.72 -8.26
C GLY A 215 -3.31 -5.75 -7.29
N PHE A 216 -4.49 -5.53 -7.85
CA PHE A 216 -5.73 -5.37 -7.07
C PHE A 216 -6.13 -6.61 -6.27
N SER A 217 -5.86 -7.82 -6.77
CA SER A 217 -6.22 -9.08 -6.08
C SER A 217 -5.53 -9.26 -4.72
N ALA A 218 -4.39 -8.60 -4.51
CA ALA A 218 -3.63 -8.64 -3.27
C ALA A 218 -3.61 -7.29 -2.54
N ALA A 219 -4.22 -6.25 -3.11
CA ALA A 219 -4.29 -4.93 -2.51
C ALA A 219 -5.32 -4.87 -1.38
N GLN A 220 -5.05 -4.06 -0.36
CA GLN A 220 -6.00 -3.80 0.72
C GLN A 220 -6.85 -2.56 0.44
N VAL A 221 -6.37 -1.63 -0.39
CA VAL A 221 -6.98 -0.33 -0.66
C VAL A 221 -6.83 0.02 -2.13
N THR A 222 -7.81 0.77 -2.64
CA THR A 222 -7.78 1.40 -3.96
C THR A 222 -7.41 2.87 -3.83
N ILE A 223 -6.42 3.34 -4.58
CA ILE A 223 -6.16 4.76 -4.84
C ILE A 223 -7.05 5.19 -6.00
N GLY A 224 -7.58 6.41 -5.97
CA GLY A 224 -8.49 6.92 -6.99
C GLY A 224 -9.92 6.51 -6.72
N GLY A 225 -10.83 6.95 -7.58
CA GLY A 225 -12.26 6.72 -7.44
C GLY A 225 -13.09 7.94 -7.86
N ALA A 226 -14.31 8.06 -7.37
CA ALA A 226 -15.15 9.23 -7.61
C ALA A 226 -14.48 10.49 -7.08
N GLN A 227 -14.31 11.51 -7.94
CA GLN A 227 -13.63 12.74 -7.55
C GLN A 227 -14.38 13.43 -6.40
N ARG A 228 -13.67 13.73 -5.31
CA ARG A 228 -14.23 14.38 -4.11
C ARG A 228 -14.93 15.69 -4.43
N ALA A 229 -14.39 16.46 -5.38
CA ALA A 229 -14.96 17.73 -5.81
C ALA A 229 -16.34 17.62 -6.48
N ALA A 230 -16.76 16.40 -6.84
CA ALA A 230 -18.09 16.15 -7.39
C ALA A 230 -19.18 15.94 -6.29
N PHE A 231 -18.79 15.99 -5.01
CA PHE A 231 -19.70 15.77 -3.88
C PHE A 231 -19.64 16.91 -2.87
N GLN A 232 -20.73 17.16 -2.19
CA GLN A 232 -20.80 18.09 -1.06
C GLN A 232 -20.17 17.44 0.17
N PRO A 233 -19.13 17.98 0.77
CA PRO A 233 -18.43 17.36 1.89
C PRO A 233 -19.30 17.25 3.16
N GLU A 234 -20.29 18.13 3.33
CA GLU A 234 -21.19 18.16 4.49
C GLU A 234 -22.32 17.12 4.42
N THR A 235 -22.58 16.56 3.21
CA THR A 235 -23.71 15.64 2.99
C THR A 235 -23.34 14.36 2.27
N MET A 236 -22.21 14.32 1.57
CA MET A 236 -21.82 13.27 0.61
C MET A 236 -22.77 13.18 -0.60
N GLU A 237 -23.58 14.20 -0.87
CA GLU A 237 -24.46 14.28 -2.02
C GLU A 237 -23.71 14.74 -3.26
N ALA A 238 -23.97 14.11 -4.41
CA ALA A 238 -23.38 14.52 -5.67
C ALA A 238 -23.92 15.88 -6.13
N LEU A 239 -23.03 16.77 -6.58
CA LEU A 239 -23.40 18.10 -7.03
C LEU A 239 -24.23 18.09 -8.31
N SER A 240 -23.96 17.12 -9.21
CA SER A 240 -24.64 16.99 -10.52
C SER A 240 -25.87 16.09 -10.49
N GLN A 241 -26.08 15.32 -9.41
CA GLN A 241 -27.14 14.32 -9.29
C GLN A 241 -27.80 14.43 -7.90
N PRO A 242 -28.73 15.36 -7.70
CA PRO A 242 -29.44 15.50 -6.43
C PRO A 242 -30.15 14.22 -6.01
N GLY A 243 -30.01 13.82 -4.74
CA GLY A 243 -30.51 12.55 -4.21
C GLY A 243 -29.55 11.36 -4.39
N PHE A 244 -28.44 11.55 -5.11
CA PHE A 244 -27.39 10.54 -5.21
C PHE A 244 -26.24 10.85 -4.24
N TYR A 245 -25.83 9.86 -3.47
CA TYR A 245 -24.78 9.94 -2.46
C TYR A 245 -23.73 8.87 -2.71
N ALA A 246 -22.50 9.11 -2.29
CA ALA A 246 -21.46 8.09 -2.27
C ALA A 246 -20.76 8.05 -0.91
N ALA A 247 -20.30 6.86 -0.51
CA ALA A 247 -19.63 6.65 0.76
C ALA A 247 -18.52 5.59 0.67
N GLY A 248 -17.50 5.74 1.49
CA GLY A 248 -16.39 4.79 1.60
C GLY A 248 -15.40 4.89 0.46
N GLU A 249 -14.79 3.76 0.13
CA GLU A 249 -13.64 3.65 -0.78
C GLU A 249 -13.99 3.88 -2.26
N VAL A 250 -15.26 3.93 -2.62
CA VAL A 250 -15.67 4.32 -3.97
C VAL A 250 -15.31 5.78 -4.29
N LEU A 251 -15.16 6.62 -3.25
CA LEU A 251 -14.66 7.98 -3.34
C LEU A 251 -13.14 7.99 -3.43
N ASP A 252 -12.56 8.96 -4.13
CA ASP A 252 -11.11 9.18 -4.22
C ASP A 252 -10.53 9.67 -2.88
N VAL A 253 -10.55 8.78 -1.89
CA VAL A 253 -10.01 8.96 -0.54
C VAL A 253 -9.34 7.67 -0.11
N ASP A 254 -8.02 7.69 0.00
CA ASP A 254 -7.23 6.59 0.52
C ASP A 254 -6.27 7.05 1.60
N ALA A 255 -5.96 6.17 2.52
CA ALA A 255 -5.04 6.41 3.63
C ALA A 255 -4.12 5.20 3.87
N GLY A 256 -3.07 5.41 4.66
CA GLY A 256 -2.15 4.35 5.09
C GLY A 256 -2.83 3.30 5.98
N CYS A 257 -2.03 2.28 6.36
CA CYS A 257 -2.44 1.30 7.37
C CYS A 257 -2.74 1.97 8.71
N GLY A 258 -3.70 1.41 9.48
CA GLY A 258 -4.05 1.92 10.81
C GLY A 258 -5.53 2.15 11.04
N GLY A 259 -6.40 1.60 10.18
CA GLY A 259 -7.86 1.70 10.34
C GLY A 259 -8.48 2.97 9.74
N PHE A 260 -7.67 3.88 9.18
CA PHE A 260 -8.15 5.15 8.63
C PHE A 260 -9.17 4.96 7.48
N ASN A 261 -8.94 3.98 6.60
CA ASN A 261 -9.85 3.68 5.49
C ASN A 261 -11.22 3.18 5.98
N LEU A 262 -11.24 2.35 7.04
CA LEU A 262 -12.48 1.91 7.68
C LEU A 262 -13.18 3.06 8.39
N GLN A 263 -12.44 3.92 9.08
CA GLN A 263 -13.00 5.10 9.75
C GLN A 263 -13.62 6.05 8.72
N TRP A 264 -12.98 6.24 7.56
CA TRP A 264 -13.55 6.99 6.45
C TRP A 264 -14.85 6.38 5.95
N ALA A 265 -14.88 5.07 5.73
CA ALA A 265 -16.07 4.38 5.25
C ALA A 265 -17.25 4.53 6.22
N TRP A 266 -17.02 4.39 7.52
CA TRP A 266 -18.06 4.59 8.55
C TRP A 266 -18.53 6.03 8.63
N SER A 267 -17.61 6.99 8.62
CA SER A 267 -17.94 8.41 8.77
C SER A 267 -18.72 8.92 7.57
N SER A 268 -18.24 8.63 6.36
CA SER A 268 -18.92 9.03 5.12
C SER A 268 -20.26 8.31 4.93
N GLY A 269 -20.35 7.01 5.29
CA GLY A 269 -21.59 6.25 5.23
C GLY A 269 -22.65 6.79 6.20
N ARG A 270 -22.25 7.10 7.44
CA ARG A 270 -23.15 7.74 8.41
C ARG A 270 -23.65 9.10 7.92
N LEU A 271 -22.73 9.90 7.34
CA LEU A 271 -23.07 11.23 6.85
C LEU A 271 -24.05 11.15 5.67
N ALA A 272 -23.74 10.30 4.67
CA ALA A 272 -24.60 10.08 3.51
C ALA A 272 -26.00 9.59 3.93
N GLY A 273 -26.08 8.60 4.81
CA GLY A 273 -27.36 8.05 5.28
C GLY A 273 -28.22 9.07 6.02
N ARG A 274 -27.59 9.84 6.93
CA ARG A 274 -28.30 10.92 7.65
C ARG A 274 -28.80 12.01 6.70
N SER A 275 -27.97 12.41 5.74
CA SER A 275 -28.29 13.48 4.80
C SER A 275 -29.44 13.07 3.86
N ALA A 276 -29.38 11.85 3.33
CA ALA A 276 -30.45 11.30 2.50
C ALA A 276 -31.78 11.24 3.25
N ALA A 277 -31.80 10.70 4.47
CA ALA A 277 -33.01 10.63 5.30
C ALA A 277 -33.59 12.02 5.61
N GLN A 278 -32.76 12.98 6.01
CA GLN A 278 -33.21 14.33 6.32
C GLN A 278 -33.80 15.05 5.09
N LYS A 279 -33.24 14.82 3.90
CA LYS A 279 -33.75 15.40 2.66
C LYS A 279 -35.11 14.84 2.30
N LEU A 280 -35.30 13.52 2.42
CA LEU A 280 -36.58 12.86 2.14
C LEU A 280 -37.70 13.31 3.10
N ILE A 281 -37.38 13.40 4.41
CA ILE A 281 -38.37 13.88 5.43
C ILE A 281 -38.80 15.32 5.13
N LYS A 282 -37.85 16.21 4.79
CA LYS A 282 -38.18 17.60 4.45
C LYS A 282 -38.98 17.71 3.15
N GLY A 283 -38.70 16.88 2.15
CA GLY A 283 -39.48 16.82 0.91
C GLY A 283 -40.92 16.37 1.13
N GLN A 284 -41.17 15.39 2.00
CA GLN A 284 -42.51 14.93 2.38
C GLN A 284 -43.29 15.94 3.22
N ALA A 285 -42.62 16.80 4.00
CA ALA A 285 -43.26 17.83 4.81
C ALA A 285 -43.65 19.08 4.02
N ALA A 286 -43.13 19.25 2.79
CA ALA A 286 -43.34 20.41 1.94
C ALA A 286 -44.36 20.15 0.80
N GLY A 287 -44.83 18.92 0.61
CA GLY A 287 -45.86 18.52 -0.35
C GLY A 287 -47.14 18.07 0.35
#